data_99598de32c4ccbeee4943adde5335695
#
_entry.id   99598de32c4ccbeee4943adde5335695
#
_cell.length_a   1.000
_cell.length_b   1.000
_cell.length_c   1.000
_cell.angle_alpha   90.00
_cell.angle_beta   90.00
_cell.angle_gamma   90.00
#
_symmetry.space_group_name_H-M   'P 1'
#
loop_
_entity.id
_entity.type
_entity.pdbx_description
1 polymer ?
#
loop_
_entity_poly.entity_id
_entity_poly.type
_entity_poly.pdbx_seq_one_letter_code
_entity_poly.pdbx_strand_id
1 'polypeptide(L)'
;MESIYDCFKLNNDMKIPCVGFGTYKAAEGNNVEILKTAIEAGYRYFDTASFYQTEDFLGQAIRESNLPREDFFLVSKMWKDEMGYQQTKDALEKSLKRLGTDYLDIYLIHWPRPSADCENWKELDLETWRAMEELQKEGKIRGLGLSNFLPHHIKNILENGTVKPVVNQLELHPGYMQQAAVQYCKEHGIQMQAWSPIGRRRILEEGLILELAGKYQVSPAQLCLRFLLQNDIIPLPKSSSMERMKQNMDLFHFEISEEDVSRLATMPQAGWSGEHPDPELAQKNVCLLYKSD
;
A
#
# COMPACT_ATOMS: atom_id res chain seq x y z
N MET A 1 9.40 -9.62 -13.87
CA MET A 1 8.57 -10.57 -13.12
C MET A 1 7.73 -11.37 -14.09
N GLU A 2 7.70 -12.67 -13.92
CA GLU A 2 7.12 -13.62 -14.88
C GLU A 2 5.91 -14.38 -14.27
N SER A 3 5.75 -14.33 -12.95
CA SER A 3 4.65 -15.00 -12.26
C SER A 3 4.17 -14.31 -11.00
N ILE A 4 2.96 -14.68 -10.54
CA ILE A 4 2.38 -14.19 -9.27
C ILE A 4 3.19 -14.64 -8.03
N TYR A 5 4.03 -15.64 -8.18
CA TYR A 5 4.90 -16.16 -7.11
C TYR A 5 6.23 -15.42 -7.00
N ASP A 6 6.51 -14.51 -7.94
CA ASP A 6 7.71 -13.69 -7.89
C ASP A 6 7.63 -12.68 -6.73
N CYS A 7 8.81 -12.36 -6.20
CA CYS A 7 8.95 -11.46 -5.08
C CYS A 7 9.92 -10.34 -5.40
N PHE A 8 9.66 -9.14 -4.91
CA PHE A 8 10.68 -8.10 -4.81
C PHE A 8 11.61 -8.39 -3.63
N LYS A 9 12.88 -8.09 -3.79
CA LYS A 9 13.87 -8.15 -2.71
C LYS A 9 13.97 -6.77 -2.07
N LEU A 10 13.68 -6.70 -0.77
CA LEU A 10 13.77 -5.47 0.01
C LEU A 10 15.21 -5.17 0.44
N ASN A 11 15.47 -3.96 0.91
CA ASN A 11 16.80 -3.50 1.34
C ASN A 11 17.33 -4.19 2.61
N ASN A 12 16.50 -4.96 3.32
CA ASN A 12 16.85 -5.82 4.45
C ASN A 12 16.88 -7.31 4.10
N ASP A 13 17.00 -7.64 2.81
CA ASP A 13 17.01 -8.99 2.23
C ASP A 13 15.70 -9.79 2.33
N MET A 14 14.65 -9.23 2.94
CA MET A 14 13.33 -9.87 2.92
C MET A 14 12.78 -9.95 1.48
N LYS A 15 11.97 -10.97 1.23
CA LYS A 15 11.22 -11.11 -0.02
C LYS A 15 9.76 -10.75 0.23
N ILE A 16 9.22 -9.84 -0.57
CA ILE A 16 7.81 -9.43 -0.52
C ILE A 16 7.11 -9.85 -1.82
N PRO A 17 5.92 -10.51 -1.75
CA PRO A 17 5.18 -10.89 -2.95
C PRO A 17 4.86 -9.68 -3.84
N CYS A 18 4.90 -9.90 -5.15
CA CYS A 18 4.75 -8.83 -6.14
C CYS A 18 3.33 -8.24 -6.23
N VAL A 19 2.32 -8.91 -5.69
CA VAL A 19 0.92 -8.43 -5.61
C VAL A 19 0.36 -8.75 -4.23
N GLY A 20 -0.29 -7.77 -3.61
CA GLY A 20 -0.98 -7.98 -2.33
C GLY A 20 -2.49 -7.72 -2.44
N PHE A 21 -3.23 -8.11 -1.41
CA PHE A 21 -4.65 -7.83 -1.27
C PHE A 21 -4.87 -6.72 -0.24
N GLY A 22 -5.44 -5.58 -0.69
CA GLY A 22 -5.82 -4.48 0.20
C GLY A 22 -7.13 -4.79 0.92
N THR A 23 -7.16 -4.68 2.26
CA THR A 23 -8.34 -5.01 3.06
C THR A 23 -9.25 -3.82 3.37
N TYR A 24 -8.89 -2.61 2.96
CA TYR A 24 -9.74 -1.43 3.19
C TYR A 24 -11.13 -1.65 2.59
N LYS A 25 -12.17 -1.52 3.43
CA LYS A 25 -13.57 -1.81 3.07
C LYS A 25 -13.83 -3.25 2.59
N ALA A 26 -12.95 -4.20 2.88
CA ALA A 26 -13.16 -5.59 2.49
C ALA A 26 -14.18 -6.31 3.39
N ALA A 27 -14.32 -5.88 4.65
CA ALA A 27 -15.22 -6.49 5.63
C ALA A 27 -16.42 -5.58 5.99
N GLU A 28 -16.83 -4.71 5.08
CA GLU A 28 -18.07 -3.92 5.29
C GLU A 28 -19.24 -4.87 5.58
N GLY A 29 -19.97 -4.60 6.67
CA GLY A 29 -21.06 -5.45 7.14
C GLY A 29 -20.62 -6.68 7.94
N ASN A 30 -19.43 -6.65 8.57
CA ASN A 30 -18.86 -7.75 9.37
C ASN A 30 -18.67 -9.05 8.57
N ASN A 31 -18.23 -8.95 7.34
CA ASN A 31 -18.13 -10.08 6.43
C ASN A 31 -16.69 -10.60 6.30
N VAL A 32 -16.38 -11.69 7.01
CA VAL A 32 -15.11 -12.42 6.88
C VAL A 32 -14.97 -13.14 5.52
N GLU A 33 -16.08 -13.43 4.85
CA GLU A 33 -16.11 -14.28 3.66
C GLU A 33 -15.30 -13.71 2.49
N ILE A 34 -15.22 -12.39 2.35
CA ILE A 34 -14.39 -11.76 1.31
C ILE A 34 -12.90 -12.09 1.52
N LEU A 35 -12.44 -12.10 2.78
CA LEU A 35 -11.05 -12.42 3.11
C LEU A 35 -10.75 -13.90 2.92
N LYS A 36 -11.69 -14.79 3.28
CA LYS A 36 -11.61 -16.22 2.98
C LYS A 36 -11.54 -16.47 1.48
N THR A 37 -12.41 -15.80 0.71
CA THR A 37 -12.42 -15.86 -0.76
C THR A 37 -11.08 -15.40 -1.34
N ALA A 38 -10.45 -14.37 -0.77
CA ALA A 38 -9.13 -13.92 -1.23
C ALA A 38 -8.04 -14.97 -0.95
N ILE A 39 -8.08 -15.64 0.21
CA ILE A 39 -7.16 -16.74 0.54
C ILE A 39 -7.38 -17.93 -0.43
N GLU A 40 -8.63 -18.30 -0.70
CA GLU A 40 -9.00 -19.35 -1.65
C GLU A 40 -8.59 -19.01 -3.10
N ALA A 41 -8.67 -17.72 -3.47
CA ALA A 41 -8.20 -17.25 -4.77
C ALA A 41 -6.68 -17.37 -4.94
N GLY A 42 -5.93 -17.52 -3.84
CA GLY A 42 -4.48 -17.69 -3.85
C GLY A 42 -3.68 -16.53 -3.27
N TYR A 43 -4.32 -15.46 -2.80
CA TYR A 43 -3.59 -14.38 -2.13
C TYR A 43 -2.90 -14.86 -0.85
N ARG A 44 -1.64 -14.42 -0.66
CA ARG A 44 -0.84 -14.72 0.53
C ARG A 44 -0.26 -13.45 1.15
N TYR A 45 -0.27 -12.34 0.43
CA TYR A 45 0.07 -11.02 0.95
C TYR A 45 -1.20 -10.22 1.23
N PHE A 46 -1.40 -9.80 2.48
CA PHE A 46 -2.52 -8.98 2.93
C PHE A 46 -2.04 -7.68 3.54
N ASP A 47 -2.58 -6.56 3.04
CA ASP A 47 -2.36 -5.21 3.55
C ASP A 47 -3.60 -4.73 4.31
N THR A 48 -3.44 -4.52 5.61
CA THR A 48 -4.49 -4.02 6.52
C THR A 48 -4.01 -2.78 7.28
N ALA A 49 -4.81 -2.29 8.22
CA ALA A 49 -4.47 -1.22 9.16
C ALA A 49 -5.41 -1.24 10.37
N SER A 50 -4.97 -0.69 11.50
CA SER A 50 -5.80 -0.51 12.70
C SER A 50 -7.09 0.28 12.38
N PHE A 51 -6.96 1.33 11.55
CA PHE A 51 -8.07 2.18 11.10
C PHE A 51 -9.13 1.44 10.27
N TYR A 52 -8.76 0.38 9.55
CA TYR A 52 -9.70 -0.31 8.64
C TYR A 52 -10.73 -1.17 9.36
N GLN A 53 -10.52 -1.49 10.63
CA GLN A 53 -11.36 -2.38 11.44
C GLN A 53 -11.54 -3.76 10.78
N THR A 54 -10.53 -4.23 10.06
CA THR A 54 -10.53 -5.49 9.32
C THR A 54 -9.54 -6.51 9.88
N GLU A 55 -8.71 -6.14 10.86
CA GLU A 55 -7.66 -7.01 11.42
C GLU A 55 -8.26 -8.26 12.09
N ASP A 56 -9.34 -8.13 12.85
CA ASP A 56 -10.02 -9.27 13.49
C ASP A 56 -10.55 -10.28 12.46
N PHE A 57 -11.18 -9.78 11.39
CA PHE A 57 -11.70 -10.61 10.30
C PHE A 57 -10.59 -11.27 9.51
N LEU A 58 -9.48 -10.57 9.27
CA LEU A 58 -8.31 -11.14 8.59
C LEU A 58 -7.70 -12.25 9.46
N GLY A 59 -7.52 -12.01 10.76
CA GLY A 59 -7.04 -13.01 11.70
C GLY A 59 -7.95 -14.24 11.74
N GLN A 60 -9.27 -14.05 11.72
CA GLN A 60 -10.23 -15.14 11.64
C GLN A 60 -10.11 -15.92 10.32
N ALA A 61 -10.07 -15.24 9.17
CA ALA A 61 -9.93 -15.88 7.86
C ALA A 61 -8.65 -16.72 7.75
N ILE A 62 -7.53 -16.21 8.28
CA ILE A 62 -6.25 -16.92 8.30
C ILE A 62 -6.36 -18.19 9.16
N ARG A 63 -6.88 -18.09 10.38
CA ARG A 63 -7.06 -19.27 11.25
C ARG A 63 -7.96 -20.33 10.62
N GLU A 64 -9.07 -19.93 10.01
CA GLU A 64 -10.02 -20.84 9.36
C GLU A 64 -9.51 -21.44 8.04
N SER A 65 -8.46 -20.86 7.43
CA SER A 65 -7.84 -21.41 6.23
C SER A 65 -7.06 -22.71 6.48
N ASN A 66 -6.69 -22.98 7.73
CA ASN A 66 -5.79 -24.07 8.13
C ASN A 66 -4.40 -24.04 7.46
N LEU A 67 -3.99 -22.89 6.91
CA LEU A 67 -2.65 -22.68 6.37
C LEU A 67 -1.74 -22.14 7.49
N PRO A 68 -0.44 -22.49 7.48
CA PRO A 68 0.50 -21.98 8.47
C PRO A 68 0.69 -20.47 8.35
N ARG A 69 0.98 -19.79 9.49
CA ARG A 69 1.18 -18.33 9.55
C ARG A 69 2.28 -17.84 8.59
N GLU A 70 3.32 -18.62 8.45
CA GLU A 70 4.47 -18.34 7.59
C GLU A 70 4.16 -18.30 6.09
N ASP A 71 3.05 -18.88 5.66
CA ASP A 71 2.57 -18.78 4.28
C ASP A 71 1.99 -17.40 3.96
N PHE A 72 1.73 -16.60 4.99
CA PHE A 72 1.15 -15.28 4.84
C PHE A 72 2.16 -14.17 5.06
N PHE A 73 2.17 -13.19 4.18
CA PHE A 73 2.87 -11.92 4.33
C PHE A 73 1.88 -10.86 4.81
N LEU A 74 1.99 -10.46 6.07
CA LEU A 74 1.04 -9.55 6.73
C LEU A 74 1.64 -8.17 6.93
N VAL A 75 0.97 -7.16 6.40
CA VAL A 75 1.29 -5.74 6.60
C VAL A 75 0.13 -5.08 7.33
N SER A 76 0.42 -4.39 8.42
CA SER A 76 -0.53 -3.50 9.09
C SER A 76 0.08 -2.11 9.32
N LYS A 77 -0.76 -1.16 9.74
CA LYS A 77 -0.40 0.25 9.89
C LYS A 77 -1.03 0.82 11.15
N MET A 78 -0.27 1.61 11.90
CA MET A 78 -0.85 2.43 12.97
C MET A 78 -1.56 3.64 12.40
N TRP A 79 -2.63 4.05 13.03
CA TRP A 79 -3.35 5.27 12.65
C TRP A 79 -2.72 6.51 13.30
N LYS A 80 -3.18 7.67 12.88
CA LYS A 80 -2.65 8.99 13.26
C LYS A 80 -2.67 9.29 14.76
N ASP A 81 -3.67 8.78 15.48
CA ASP A 81 -3.82 8.93 16.94
C ASP A 81 -3.04 7.87 17.76
N GLU A 82 -2.40 6.93 17.05
CA GLU A 82 -1.56 5.88 17.63
C GLU A 82 -0.06 6.20 17.49
N MET A 83 0.30 7.39 16.99
CA MET A 83 1.69 7.85 16.86
C MET A 83 2.29 8.27 18.21
N GLY A 84 3.60 8.16 18.35
CA GLY A 84 4.37 8.39 19.55
C GLY A 84 4.94 7.10 20.12
N TYR A 85 5.92 7.21 21.01
CA TYR A 85 6.71 6.06 21.44
C TYR A 85 5.88 4.96 22.13
N GLN A 86 5.14 5.29 23.21
CA GLN A 86 4.34 4.29 23.94
C GLN A 86 3.08 3.91 23.16
N GLN A 87 2.43 4.88 22.52
CA GLN A 87 1.22 4.67 21.72
C GLN A 87 1.45 3.67 20.58
N THR A 88 2.60 3.75 19.91
CA THR A 88 3.01 2.81 18.87
C THR A 88 3.15 1.38 19.38
N LYS A 89 3.77 1.21 20.56
CA LYS A 89 3.90 -0.12 21.19
C LYS A 89 2.53 -0.70 21.52
N ASP A 90 1.67 0.11 22.13
CA ASP A 90 0.30 -0.31 22.50
C ASP A 90 -0.56 -0.62 21.26
N ALA A 91 -0.39 0.15 20.18
CA ALA A 91 -1.10 -0.07 18.91
C ALA A 91 -0.69 -1.38 18.25
N LEU A 92 0.62 -1.69 18.21
CA LEU A 92 1.09 -2.96 17.65
C LEU A 92 0.56 -4.15 18.45
N GLU A 93 0.61 -4.12 19.80
CA GLU A 93 0.07 -5.21 20.62
C GLU A 93 -1.42 -5.45 20.35
N LYS A 94 -2.21 -4.38 20.19
CA LYS A 94 -3.62 -4.49 19.81
C LYS A 94 -3.79 -5.11 18.41
N SER A 95 -2.97 -4.70 17.43
CA SER A 95 -3.01 -5.25 16.07
C SER A 95 -2.65 -6.74 16.04
N LEU A 96 -1.56 -7.14 16.74
CA LEU A 96 -1.15 -8.53 16.86
C LEU A 96 -2.25 -9.39 17.50
N LYS A 97 -2.88 -8.89 18.57
CA LYS A 97 -3.99 -9.56 19.23
C LYS A 97 -5.20 -9.75 18.29
N ARG A 98 -5.60 -8.70 17.55
CA ARG A 98 -6.71 -8.78 16.58
C ARG A 98 -6.41 -9.76 15.45
N LEU A 99 -5.20 -9.72 14.92
CA LEU A 99 -4.76 -10.64 13.85
C LEU A 99 -4.53 -12.07 14.35
N GLY A 100 -4.32 -12.26 15.66
CA GLY A 100 -4.01 -13.57 16.25
C GLY A 100 -2.65 -14.09 15.83
N THR A 101 -1.62 -13.24 15.83
CA THR A 101 -0.25 -13.55 15.44
C THR A 101 0.75 -12.88 16.38
N ASP A 102 1.95 -13.44 16.50
CA ASP A 102 3.01 -12.91 17.36
C ASP A 102 3.91 -11.89 16.63
N TYR A 103 3.78 -11.78 15.31
CA TYR A 103 4.60 -10.85 14.51
C TYR A 103 3.87 -10.36 13.25
N LEU A 104 4.33 -9.21 12.75
CA LEU A 104 4.02 -8.70 11.41
C LEU A 104 5.25 -8.80 10.50
N ASP A 105 5.02 -9.05 9.21
CA ASP A 105 6.10 -9.01 8.22
C ASP A 105 6.54 -7.56 7.98
N ILE A 106 5.59 -6.63 7.87
CA ILE A 106 5.89 -5.18 7.85
C ILE A 106 4.85 -4.42 8.68
N TYR A 107 5.32 -3.39 9.42
CA TYR A 107 4.46 -2.43 10.10
C TYR A 107 4.75 -1.02 9.58
N LEU A 108 3.69 -0.24 9.28
CA LEU A 108 3.80 1.07 8.64
C LEU A 108 3.32 2.20 9.56
N ILE A 109 3.99 3.35 9.50
CA ILE A 109 3.35 4.62 9.86
C ILE A 109 2.39 4.96 8.73
N HIS A 110 1.08 5.10 9.04
CA HIS A 110 0.03 5.25 8.00
C HIS A 110 0.07 6.62 7.31
N TRP A 111 0.38 7.67 8.07
CA TRP A 111 0.51 9.04 7.60
C TRP A 111 1.60 9.76 8.38
N PRO A 112 2.39 10.66 7.75
CA PRO A 112 3.51 11.34 8.41
C PRO A 112 3.08 12.39 9.44
N ARG A 113 1.83 12.83 9.37
CA ARG A 113 1.30 13.90 10.23
C ARG A 113 -0.11 13.56 10.67
N PRO A 114 -0.42 13.65 11.97
CA PRO A 114 -1.78 13.41 12.47
C PRO A 114 -2.77 14.48 12.02
N SER A 115 -2.34 15.77 11.94
CA SER A 115 -3.16 16.90 11.51
C SER A 115 -2.31 18.00 10.86
N ALA A 116 -2.96 18.97 10.23
CA ALA A 116 -2.30 20.15 9.68
C ALA A 116 -1.63 21.02 10.76
N ASP A 117 -2.20 21.05 11.97
CA ASP A 117 -1.75 21.87 13.10
C ASP A 117 -0.61 21.19 13.91
N CYS A 118 -0.18 19.98 13.52
CA CYS A 118 0.92 19.28 14.20
C CYS A 118 2.26 19.89 13.78
N GLU A 119 2.73 20.89 14.52
CA GLU A 119 4.00 21.57 14.24
C GLU A 119 5.22 20.68 14.55
N ASN A 120 5.12 19.81 15.56
CA ASN A 120 6.18 18.91 16.00
C ASN A 120 6.13 17.50 15.34
N TRP A 121 5.58 17.42 14.13
CA TRP A 121 5.42 16.14 13.42
C TRP A 121 6.74 15.39 13.20
N LYS A 122 7.86 16.10 13.05
CA LYS A 122 9.19 15.48 12.86
C LYS A 122 9.62 14.68 14.08
N GLU A 123 9.46 15.28 15.25
CA GLU A 123 9.77 14.64 16.54
C GLU A 123 8.82 13.46 16.78
N LEU A 124 7.53 13.64 16.48
CA LEU A 124 6.51 12.60 16.65
C LEU A 124 6.79 11.40 15.72
N ASP A 125 7.13 11.65 14.45
CA ASP A 125 7.55 10.60 13.51
C ASP A 125 8.77 9.83 14.06
N LEU A 126 9.77 10.53 14.61
CA LEU A 126 10.98 9.89 15.15
C LEU A 126 10.73 9.10 16.43
N GLU A 127 9.87 9.58 17.33
CA GLU A 127 9.45 8.81 18.51
C GLU A 127 8.73 7.53 18.11
N THR A 128 7.82 7.63 17.14
CA THR A 128 7.11 6.51 16.53
C THR A 128 8.11 5.53 15.90
N TRP A 129 9.05 6.04 15.10
CA TRP A 129 10.05 5.21 14.43
C TRP A 129 10.95 4.46 15.42
N ARG A 130 11.42 5.12 16.49
CA ARG A 130 12.22 4.48 17.56
C ARG A 130 11.47 3.34 18.24
N ALA A 131 10.18 3.53 18.53
CA ALA A 131 9.36 2.45 19.07
C ALA A 131 9.30 1.26 18.12
N MET A 132 9.12 1.51 16.80
CA MET A 132 9.12 0.46 15.79
C MET A 132 10.47 -0.26 15.68
N GLU A 133 11.60 0.46 15.78
CA GLU A 133 12.95 -0.11 15.79
C GLU A 133 13.18 -1.06 16.98
N GLU A 134 12.65 -0.74 18.15
CA GLU A 134 12.69 -1.63 19.31
C GLU A 134 11.82 -2.86 19.13
N LEU A 135 10.60 -2.69 18.65
CA LEU A 135 9.68 -3.79 18.35
C LEU A 135 10.23 -4.74 17.27
N GLN A 136 11.04 -4.21 16.34
CA GLN A 136 11.78 -5.04 15.38
C GLN A 136 12.86 -5.86 16.09
N LYS A 137 13.63 -5.28 17.01
CA LYS A 137 14.63 -6.01 17.81
C LYS A 137 13.99 -7.09 18.69
N GLU A 138 12.76 -6.84 19.17
CA GLU A 138 11.95 -7.82 19.90
C GLU A 138 11.40 -8.95 18.99
N GLY A 139 11.55 -8.84 17.67
CA GLY A 139 11.04 -9.83 16.70
C GLY A 139 9.55 -9.72 16.37
N LYS A 140 8.86 -8.69 16.87
CA LYS A 140 7.44 -8.45 16.63
C LYS A 140 7.15 -7.85 15.25
N ILE A 141 8.15 -7.21 14.64
CA ILE A 141 8.10 -6.63 13.30
C ILE A 141 9.36 -7.10 12.54
N ARG A 142 9.21 -7.59 11.31
CA ARG A 142 10.34 -8.01 10.46
C ARG A 142 10.88 -6.86 9.61
N GLY A 143 10.01 -5.96 9.14
CA GLY A 143 10.35 -4.80 8.34
C GLY A 143 9.59 -3.56 8.75
N LEU A 144 10.27 -2.41 8.80
CA LEU A 144 9.68 -1.12 9.10
C LEU A 144 9.38 -0.37 7.80
N GLY A 145 8.20 0.23 7.71
CA GLY A 145 7.84 0.96 6.50
C GLY A 145 7.01 2.21 6.76
N LEU A 146 6.75 2.90 5.68
CA LEU A 146 6.06 4.17 5.64
C LEU A 146 4.86 4.09 4.72
N SER A 147 3.85 4.92 4.95
CA SER A 147 2.74 5.14 4.03
C SER A 147 2.42 6.63 3.95
N ASN A 148 2.21 7.11 2.73
CA ASN A 148 1.94 8.51 2.43
C ASN A 148 3.08 9.48 2.76
N PHE A 149 4.32 9.00 2.88
CA PHE A 149 5.48 9.85 3.12
C PHE A 149 6.03 10.41 1.79
N LEU A 150 6.14 11.73 1.72
CA LEU A 150 6.81 12.46 0.64
C LEU A 150 8.32 12.60 0.93
N PRO A 151 9.16 13.02 -0.03
CA PRO A 151 10.61 13.10 0.15
C PRO A 151 11.07 13.81 1.42
N HIS A 152 10.46 14.94 1.78
CA HIS A 152 10.82 15.69 2.98
C HIS A 152 10.44 14.97 4.30
N HIS A 153 9.38 14.17 4.29
CA HIS A 153 9.03 13.30 5.42
C HIS A 153 10.03 12.13 5.54
N ILE A 154 10.32 11.46 4.43
CA ILE A 154 11.26 10.32 4.39
C ILE A 154 12.66 10.76 4.82
N LYS A 155 13.11 11.95 4.38
CA LYS A 155 14.40 12.54 4.75
C LYS A 155 14.57 12.62 6.25
N ASN A 156 13.54 13.03 7.00
CA ASN A 156 13.57 13.09 8.48
C ASN A 156 13.90 11.73 9.09
N ILE A 157 13.27 10.65 8.58
CA ILE A 157 13.52 9.29 9.07
C ILE A 157 14.92 8.80 8.66
N LEU A 158 15.36 9.06 7.43
CA LEU A 158 16.67 8.61 6.94
C LEU A 158 17.85 9.29 7.66
N GLU A 159 17.70 10.55 8.06
CA GLU A 159 18.76 11.31 8.74
C GLU A 159 18.84 11.03 10.24
N ASN A 160 17.75 10.62 10.89
CA ASN A 160 17.67 10.56 12.35
C ASN A 160 17.26 9.16 12.90
N GLY A 161 16.73 8.27 12.08
CA GLY A 161 16.47 6.87 12.41
C GLY A 161 17.72 6.00 12.26
N THR A 162 17.73 4.83 12.90
CA THR A 162 18.83 3.86 12.78
C THR A 162 18.53 2.73 11.80
N VAL A 163 17.25 2.45 11.55
CA VAL A 163 16.78 1.46 10.57
C VAL A 163 16.19 2.18 9.36
N LYS A 164 16.58 1.73 8.17
CA LYS A 164 16.04 2.27 6.93
C LYS A 164 14.65 1.69 6.65
N PRO A 165 13.66 2.50 6.17
CA PRO A 165 12.39 1.98 5.71
C PRO A 165 12.57 0.97 4.58
N VAL A 166 11.86 -0.15 4.63
CA VAL A 166 11.90 -1.16 3.56
C VAL A 166 10.90 -0.87 2.44
N VAL A 167 9.78 -0.22 2.78
CA VAL A 167 8.73 0.15 1.82
C VAL A 167 8.19 1.55 2.10
N ASN A 168 7.65 2.19 1.05
CA ASN A 168 6.75 3.33 1.18
C ASN A 168 5.51 3.09 0.31
N GLN A 169 4.32 3.20 0.89
CA GLN A 169 3.05 2.92 0.26
C GLN A 169 2.30 4.23 -0.05
N LEU A 170 2.10 4.55 -1.33
CA LEU A 170 1.44 5.77 -1.79
C LEU A 170 0.20 5.45 -2.64
N GLU A 171 -0.69 6.46 -2.83
CA GLU A 171 -1.66 6.41 -3.92
C GLU A 171 -0.93 6.47 -5.26
N LEU A 172 -0.92 5.37 -6.01
CA LEU A 172 -0.25 5.30 -7.31
C LEU A 172 -1.13 4.52 -8.30
N HIS A 173 -1.37 5.14 -9.45
CA HIS A 173 -2.07 4.54 -10.57
C HIS A 173 -1.80 5.37 -11.85
N PRO A 174 -2.09 4.88 -13.06
CA PRO A 174 -2.08 5.72 -14.26
C PRO A 174 -2.86 7.01 -14.02
N GLY A 175 -2.28 8.16 -14.36
CA GLY A 175 -2.83 9.48 -14.06
C GLY A 175 -2.49 10.06 -12.66
N TYR A 176 -1.87 9.28 -11.76
CA TYR A 176 -1.38 9.80 -10.47
C TYR A 176 -0.16 9.03 -9.98
N MET A 177 1.00 9.28 -10.57
CA MET A 177 2.24 8.50 -10.33
C MET A 177 3.18 9.11 -9.30
N GLN A 178 2.96 10.33 -8.83
CA GLN A 178 3.79 10.99 -7.82
C GLN A 178 5.31 10.82 -8.07
N GLN A 179 5.76 11.07 -9.32
CA GLN A 179 7.08 10.71 -9.84
C GLN A 179 8.24 11.14 -8.93
N ALA A 180 8.17 12.33 -8.33
CA ALA A 180 9.23 12.82 -7.43
C ALA A 180 9.38 11.91 -6.17
N ALA A 181 8.27 11.45 -5.60
CA ALA A 181 8.30 10.57 -4.44
C ALA A 181 8.76 9.15 -4.82
N VAL A 182 8.29 8.63 -5.96
CA VAL A 182 8.71 7.31 -6.49
C VAL A 182 10.21 7.31 -6.77
N GLN A 183 10.72 8.33 -7.47
CA GLN A 183 12.15 8.46 -7.78
C GLN A 183 13.00 8.56 -6.51
N TYR A 184 12.58 9.39 -5.55
CA TYR A 184 13.27 9.52 -4.27
C TYR A 184 13.36 8.19 -3.51
N CYS A 185 12.27 7.43 -3.44
CA CYS A 185 12.28 6.10 -2.83
C CYS A 185 13.22 5.13 -3.55
N LYS A 186 13.20 5.11 -4.89
CA LYS A 186 14.08 4.27 -5.71
C LYS A 186 15.55 4.56 -5.45
N GLU A 187 15.95 5.84 -5.41
CA GLU A 187 17.32 6.27 -5.10
C GLU A 187 17.80 5.84 -3.72
N HIS A 188 16.88 5.70 -2.77
CA HIS A 188 17.18 5.26 -1.42
C HIS A 188 16.96 3.75 -1.19
N GLY A 189 16.60 2.99 -2.22
CA GLY A 189 16.35 1.55 -2.15
C GLY A 189 15.11 1.19 -1.30
N ILE A 190 14.10 2.07 -1.28
CA ILE A 190 12.82 1.87 -0.60
C ILE A 190 11.82 1.36 -1.63
N GLN A 191 11.27 0.16 -1.41
CA GLN A 191 10.31 -0.46 -2.33
C GLN A 191 8.98 0.29 -2.31
N MET A 192 8.44 0.58 -3.50
CA MET A 192 7.14 1.25 -3.64
C MET A 192 5.98 0.26 -3.59
N GLN A 193 4.90 0.67 -2.92
CA GLN A 193 3.62 0.00 -2.93
C GLN A 193 2.51 0.98 -3.33
N ALA A 194 1.51 0.50 -4.06
CA ALA A 194 0.40 1.32 -4.54
C ALA A 194 -0.92 0.97 -3.82
N TRP A 195 -1.40 1.87 -2.98
CA TRP A 195 -2.80 1.80 -2.57
C TRP A 195 -3.69 2.45 -3.63
N SER A 196 -4.95 2.03 -3.72
CA SER A 196 -5.88 2.42 -4.81
C SER A 196 -5.28 2.27 -6.23
N PRO A 197 -4.68 1.12 -6.59
CA PRO A 197 -3.91 0.96 -7.83
C PRO A 197 -4.73 1.11 -9.11
N ILE A 198 -6.06 1.21 -9.00
CA ILE A 198 -7.01 1.47 -10.09
C ILE A 198 -7.80 2.77 -9.87
N GLY A 199 -7.24 3.74 -9.10
CA GLY A 199 -7.86 5.04 -8.82
C GLY A 199 -9.26 4.94 -8.20
N ARG A 200 -9.53 3.96 -7.35
CA ARG A 200 -10.88 3.66 -6.83
C ARG A 200 -11.91 3.50 -7.97
N ARG A 201 -11.51 2.93 -9.11
CA ARG A 201 -12.23 2.73 -10.37
C ARG A 201 -12.48 4.00 -11.20
N ARG A 202 -12.07 5.18 -10.76
CA ARG A 202 -12.33 6.46 -11.45
C ARG A 202 -11.60 6.56 -12.79
N ILE A 203 -10.48 5.84 -12.96
CA ILE A 203 -9.65 5.87 -14.17
C ILE A 203 -10.01 4.77 -15.18
N LEU A 204 -10.84 3.80 -14.81
CA LEU A 204 -11.08 2.62 -15.68
C LEU A 204 -11.84 2.94 -16.98
N GLU A 205 -12.46 4.12 -17.06
CA GLU A 205 -13.19 4.60 -18.23
C GLU A 205 -12.42 5.68 -19.02
N GLU A 206 -11.18 5.99 -18.60
CA GLU A 206 -10.32 6.93 -19.33
C GLU A 206 -9.98 6.37 -20.72
N GLY A 207 -10.05 7.23 -21.75
CA GLY A 207 -9.90 6.82 -23.15
C GLY A 207 -8.62 6.05 -23.42
N LEU A 208 -7.47 6.49 -22.88
CA LEU A 208 -6.19 5.80 -23.04
C LEU A 208 -6.19 4.42 -22.36
N ILE A 209 -6.81 4.30 -21.19
CA ILE A 209 -6.92 3.02 -20.47
C ILE A 209 -7.75 2.02 -21.28
N LEU A 210 -8.89 2.47 -21.83
CA LEU A 210 -9.76 1.62 -22.66
C LEU A 210 -9.09 1.21 -23.97
N GLU A 211 -8.41 2.15 -24.65
CA GLU A 211 -7.64 1.90 -25.87
C GLU A 211 -6.61 0.79 -25.65
N LEU A 212 -5.76 0.95 -24.62
CA LEU A 212 -4.67 0.02 -24.37
C LEU A 212 -5.17 -1.32 -23.79
N ALA A 213 -6.20 -1.33 -22.95
CA ALA A 213 -6.85 -2.57 -22.52
C ALA A 213 -7.37 -3.39 -23.71
N GLY A 214 -8.00 -2.73 -24.69
CA GLY A 214 -8.41 -3.35 -25.95
C GLY A 214 -7.22 -3.87 -26.79
N LYS A 215 -6.14 -3.08 -26.90
CA LYS A 215 -4.90 -3.47 -27.61
C LYS A 215 -4.29 -4.76 -27.06
N TYR A 216 -4.21 -4.88 -25.72
CA TYR A 216 -3.62 -6.03 -25.04
C TYR A 216 -4.63 -7.14 -24.73
N GLN A 217 -5.92 -6.97 -25.08
CA GLN A 217 -7.00 -7.92 -24.83
C GLN A 217 -7.16 -8.29 -23.34
N VAL A 218 -7.02 -7.31 -22.46
CA VAL A 218 -7.14 -7.45 -21.00
C VAL A 218 -8.18 -6.48 -20.43
N SER A 219 -8.58 -6.67 -19.19
CA SER A 219 -9.44 -5.69 -18.53
C SER A 219 -8.67 -4.39 -18.21
N PRO A 220 -9.35 -3.23 -18.15
CA PRO A 220 -8.74 -1.97 -17.69
C PRO A 220 -8.02 -2.09 -16.35
N ALA A 221 -8.56 -2.90 -15.42
CA ALA A 221 -7.93 -3.14 -14.12
C ALA A 221 -6.61 -3.92 -14.28
N GLN A 222 -6.56 -4.99 -15.06
CA GLN A 222 -5.32 -5.73 -15.34
C GLN A 222 -4.26 -4.84 -15.97
N LEU A 223 -4.64 -3.98 -16.93
CA LEU A 223 -3.71 -3.02 -17.54
C LEU A 223 -3.07 -2.12 -16.49
N CYS A 224 -3.89 -1.50 -15.61
CA CYS A 224 -3.37 -0.62 -14.55
C CYS A 224 -2.46 -1.35 -13.55
N LEU A 225 -2.81 -2.58 -13.15
CA LEU A 225 -2.00 -3.37 -12.22
C LEU A 225 -0.68 -3.81 -12.86
N ARG A 226 -0.71 -4.26 -14.12
CA ARG A 226 0.51 -4.63 -14.86
C ARG A 226 1.43 -3.43 -15.09
N PHE A 227 0.88 -2.27 -15.41
CA PHE A 227 1.62 -1.02 -15.51
C PHE A 227 2.41 -0.71 -14.23
N LEU A 228 1.79 -0.85 -13.07
CA LEU A 228 2.49 -0.64 -11.78
C LEU A 228 3.62 -1.65 -11.59
N LEU A 229 3.37 -2.94 -11.85
CA LEU A 229 4.41 -3.98 -11.76
C LEU A 229 5.60 -3.73 -12.69
N GLN A 230 5.36 -3.26 -13.92
CA GLN A 230 6.41 -2.93 -14.87
C GLN A 230 7.20 -1.66 -14.49
N ASN A 231 6.68 -0.86 -13.54
CA ASN A 231 7.38 0.25 -12.91
C ASN A 231 7.99 -0.11 -11.55
N ASP A 232 8.14 -1.40 -11.23
CA ASP A 232 8.66 -1.91 -9.95
C ASP A 232 7.83 -1.48 -8.73
N ILE A 233 6.52 -1.30 -8.90
CA ILE A 233 5.58 -0.90 -7.84
C ILE A 233 4.64 -2.07 -7.53
N ILE A 234 4.52 -2.43 -6.26
CA ILE A 234 3.65 -3.52 -5.78
C ILE A 234 2.20 -3.01 -5.70
N PRO A 235 1.26 -3.48 -6.53
CA PRO A 235 -0.13 -3.08 -6.43
C PRO A 235 -0.86 -3.83 -5.31
N LEU A 236 -1.77 -3.12 -4.63
CA LEU A 236 -2.62 -3.64 -3.56
C LEU A 236 -4.11 -3.52 -3.93
N PRO A 237 -4.58 -4.24 -4.96
CA PRO A 237 -5.98 -4.21 -5.34
C PRO A 237 -6.89 -4.82 -4.26
N LYS A 238 -8.14 -4.33 -4.19
CA LYS A 238 -9.24 -4.93 -3.42
C LYS A 238 -10.34 -5.38 -4.36
N SER A 239 -10.90 -6.53 -4.11
CA SER A 239 -12.12 -7.01 -4.77
C SER A 239 -13.01 -7.76 -3.78
N SER A 240 -14.31 -7.79 -4.09
CA SER A 240 -15.31 -8.60 -3.38
C SER A 240 -15.81 -9.79 -4.21
N SER A 241 -15.22 -10.07 -5.36
CA SER A 241 -15.61 -11.13 -6.28
C SER A 241 -14.42 -12.04 -6.55
N MET A 242 -14.59 -13.35 -6.39
CA MET A 242 -13.59 -14.38 -6.71
C MET A 242 -13.04 -14.23 -8.13
N GLU A 243 -13.91 -13.97 -9.08
CA GLU A 243 -13.52 -13.79 -10.49
C GLU A 243 -12.54 -12.61 -10.65
N ARG A 244 -12.90 -11.42 -10.10
CA ARG A 244 -12.03 -10.25 -10.17
C ARG A 244 -10.77 -10.41 -9.33
N MET A 245 -10.80 -11.17 -8.22
CA MET A 245 -9.60 -11.50 -7.44
C MET A 245 -8.61 -12.30 -8.29
N LYS A 246 -9.08 -13.30 -9.02
CA LYS A 246 -8.26 -14.10 -9.93
C LYS A 246 -7.75 -13.25 -11.11
N GLN A 247 -8.60 -12.41 -11.72
CA GLN A 247 -8.19 -11.48 -12.78
C GLN A 247 -7.10 -10.51 -12.31
N ASN A 248 -7.20 -9.97 -11.09
CA ASN A 248 -6.20 -9.07 -10.53
C ASN A 248 -4.83 -9.75 -10.26
N MET A 249 -4.77 -11.07 -10.22
CA MET A 249 -3.53 -11.85 -10.12
C MET A 249 -3.03 -12.34 -11.50
N ASP A 250 -3.89 -12.40 -12.49
CA ASP A 250 -3.57 -12.84 -13.84
C ASP A 250 -2.99 -11.68 -14.68
N LEU A 251 -1.73 -11.32 -14.37
CA LEU A 251 -1.03 -10.15 -14.89
C LEU A 251 0.21 -10.49 -15.74
N PHE A 252 0.54 -11.78 -15.87
CA PHE A 252 1.84 -12.19 -16.41
C PHE A 252 1.77 -12.80 -17.82
N HIS A 253 0.56 -12.97 -18.38
CA HIS A 253 0.35 -13.48 -19.72
C HIS A 253 0.51 -12.41 -20.83
N PHE A 254 0.70 -11.15 -20.46
CA PHE A 254 0.93 -10.02 -21.38
C PHE A 254 1.98 -9.06 -20.83
N GLU A 255 2.56 -8.27 -21.73
CA GLU A 255 3.51 -7.22 -21.41
C GLU A 255 3.13 -5.93 -22.13
N ILE A 256 3.15 -4.81 -21.41
CA ILE A 256 2.89 -3.48 -21.98
C ILE A 256 4.20 -2.98 -22.58
N SER A 257 4.17 -2.52 -23.84
CA SER A 257 5.36 -1.99 -24.52
C SER A 257 5.90 -0.76 -23.79
N GLU A 258 7.21 -0.49 -23.90
CA GLU A 258 7.85 0.70 -23.30
C GLU A 258 7.17 2.01 -23.75
N GLU A 259 6.74 2.10 -25.02
CA GLU A 259 5.98 3.23 -25.54
C GLU A 259 4.67 3.42 -24.78
N ASP A 260 3.88 2.36 -24.59
CA ASP A 260 2.60 2.46 -23.91
C ASP A 260 2.75 2.65 -22.40
N VAL A 261 3.81 2.10 -21.77
CA VAL A 261 4.19 2.43 -20.40
C VAL A 261 4.47 3.92 -20.27
N SER A 262 5.21 4.52 -21.22
CA SER A 262 5.48 5.96 -21.24
C SER A 262 4.20 6.78 -21.41
N ARG A 263 3.27 6.37 -22.30
CA ARG A 263 1.96 7.03 -22.49
C ARG A 263 1.13 7.01 -21.21
N LEU A 264 1.08 5.87 -20.51
CA LEU A 264 0.37 5.74 -19.24
C LEU A 264 1.00 6.56 -18.11
N ALA A 265 2.34 6.61 -18.06
CA ALA A 265 3.09 7.37 -17.05
C ALA A 265 2.93 8.90 -17.21
N THR A 266 2.64 9.36 -18.42
CA THR A 266 2.51 10.78 -18.78
C THR A 266 1.08 11.23 -19.05
N MET A 267 0.08 10.35 -18.84
CA MET A 267 -1.31 10.75 -19.02
C MET A 267 -1.69 11.88 -18.05
N PRO A 268 -2.62 12.78 -18.43
CA PRO A 268 -3.10 13.85 -17.57
C PRO A 268 -3.55 13.34 -16.20
N GLN A 269 -3.44 14.19 -15.18
CA GLN A 269 -3.86 13.82 -13.82
C GLN A 269 -5.35 13.43 -13.81
N ALA A 270 -5.62 12.23 -13.30
CA ALA A 270 -6.95 11.65 -13.17
C ALA A 270 -7.05 10.76 -11.94
N GLY A 271 -8.24 10.56 -11.40
CA GLY A 271 -8.54 9.57 -10.39
C GLY A 271 -8.01 9.85 -8.97
N TRP A 272 -7.33 10.97 -8.73
CA TRP A 272 -6.83 11.30 -7.40
C TRP A 272 -7.93 11.29 -6.32
N SER A 273 -7.61 10.73 -5.14
CA SER A 273 -8.58 10.56 -4.04
C SER A 273 -8.95 11.87 -3.36
N GLY A 274 -8.14 12.92 -3.47
CA GLY A 274 -8.26 14.16 -2.71
C GLY A 274 -7.46 14.14 -1.40
N GLU A 275 -6.84 13.00 -1.05
CA GLU A 275 -6.04 12.86 0.18
C GLU A 275 -4.59 13.27 -0.09
N HIS A 276 -4.02 14.11 0.78
CA HIS A 276 -2.64 14.57 0.66
C HIS A 276 -1.89 14.43 2.00
N PRO A 277 -0.61 14.00 1.99
CA PRO A 277 0.20 13.87 3.20
C PRO A 277 0.39 15.18 3.98
N ASP A 278 0.47 16.30 3.27
CA ASP A 278 0.43 17.65 3.85
C ASP A 278 -1.01 18.19 3.73
N PRO A 279 -1.83 18.11 4.79
CA PRO A 279 -3.27 18.38 4.71
C PRO A 279 -3.62 19.80 4.25
N GLU A 280 -2.75 20.78 4.51
CA GLU A 280 -2.89 22.16 4.06
C GLU A 280 -2.85 22.30 2.53
N LEU A 281 -2.22 21.35 1.81
CA LEU A 281 -2.17 21.33 0.35
C LEU A 281 -3.40 20.68 -0.28
N ALA A 282 -4.02 19.72 0.41
CA ALA A 282 -5.27 19.11 -0.04
C ALA A 282 -6.39 20.14 -0.19
N GLN A 283 -6.50 21.07 0.76
CA GLN A 283 -7.56 22.11 0.76
C GLN A 283 -7.38 23.14 -0.37
N LYS A 284 -6.15 23.45 -0.76
CA LYS A 284 -5.87 24.43 -1.82
C LYS A 284 -6.24 23.92 -3.21
N ASN A 285 -6.09 22.62 -3.46
CA ASN A 285 -6.37 22.02 -4.77
C ASN A 285 -7.88 21.89 -5.05
N VAL A 286 -8.72 21.76 -4.02
CA VAL A 286 -10.18 21.74 -4.19
C VAL A 286 -10.71 23.11 -4.64
N CYS A 287 -10.06 24.20 -4.22
CA CYS A 287 -10.49 25.56 -4.57
C CYS A 287 -10.10 25.97 -6.01
N LEU A 288 -9.09 25.34 -6.62
CA LEU A 288 -8.67 25.63 -7.99
C LEU A 288 -9.51 24.90 -9.05
N LEU A 289 -10.13 23.76 -8.70
CA LEU A 289 -10.98 22.99 -9.61
C LEU A 289 -12.40 23.55 -9.77
N TYR A 290 -12.80 24.50 -8.91
CA TYR A 290 -14.13 25.15 -8.95
C TYR A 290 -14.09 26.61 -9.44
N LYS A 291 -12.97 27.08 -9.98
CA LYS A 291 -12.84 28.41 -10.60
C LYS A 291 -12.51 28.31 -12.09
N SER A 292 -13.33 27.62 -12.84
CA SER A 292 -13.46 27.81 -14.29
C SER A 292 -14.91 28.11 -14.59
N ASP A 293 -15.23 29.39 -14.67
CA ASP A 293 -16.43 29.90 -15.32
C ASP A 293 -16.45 29.56 -16.81
#